data_56ebc8e8527eb3fe69efe2bd08918df6
#
_entry.id   56ebc8e8527eb3fe69efe2bd08918df6
#
_cell.length_a   1.000
_cell.length_b   1.000
_cell.length_c   1.000
_cell.angle_alpha   90.00
_cell.angle_beta   90.00
_cell.angle_gamma   90.00
#
_symmetry.space_group_name_H-M   'P 1'
#
loop_
_entity.id
_entity.type
_entity.pdbx_description
1 polymer ?
#
loop_
_entity_poly.entity_id
_entity_poly.type
_entity_poly.pdbx_seq_one_letter_code
_entity_poly.pdbx_strand_id
1 'polypeptide(L)'
;MLDYNIVWFEDSTSYINAAKPIVEKYLKDLGYALNVVQRKDDTDFAKIMNESDVDLVLIDQNLRNGKRGDKLIDAIRKNEMYTDAVFYSKDPWPADVIAQLEGVFYTKRETLVDKTKKIVFLTLKKNQDICNIRGQFIAETIDAITALEDIISKILKLKNEQLTFYNDSFIQEGYIEDMNKYKIVSEFLRQKLKFLNDEIAKGKNELDDTKKELEGIKAIFKSFHNDIITRRNRLAHSKKSTNKKNTLMVKNTEKHETEEWQLTDDECKKIRLTFAKHANNLEALRKLFDDGKL
;
A
#
# COMPACT_ATOMS: atom_id res chain seq x y z
N MET A 1 -0.42 1.46 2.33
CA MET A 1 -0.24 0.14 1.67
C MET A 1 -0.44 0.39 0.20
N LEU A 2 0.45 -0.10 -0.66
CA LEU A 2 0.30 0.06 -2.11
C LEU A 2 -0.98 -0.64 -2.58
N ASP A 3 -1.70 0.01 -3.48
CA ASP A 3 -2.92 -0.54 -4.06
C ASP A 3 -2.60 -1.45 -5.24
N TYR A 4 -3.40 -2.49 -5.42
CA TYR A 4 -3.43 -3.34 -6.61
C TYR A 4 -4.86 -3.34 -7.15
N ASN A 5 -5.04 -2.75 -8.31
CA ASN A 5 -6.35 -2.43 -8.86
C ASN A 5 -6.77 -3.47 -9.89
N ILE A 6 -7.88 -4.15 -9.63
CA ILE A 6 -8.47 -5.15 -10.53
C ILE A 6 -9.81 -4.64 -11.04
N VAL A 7 -9.99 -4.61 -12.35
CA VAL A 7 -11.31 -4.51 -12.96
C VAL A 7 -11.80 -5.91 -13.27
N TRP A 8 -12.96 -6.27 -12.72
CA TRP A 8 -13.52 -7.60 -12.83
C TRP A 8 -14.87 -7.58 -13.55
N PHE A 9 -14.86 -8.04 -14.81
CA PHE A 9 -16.07 -8.24 -15.61
C PHE A 9 -16.65 -9.62 -15.30
N GLU A 10 -17.70 -9.65 -14.46
CA GLU A 10 -18.38 -10.86 -13.98
C GLU A 10 -19.79 -10.50 -13.53
N ASP A 11 -20.80 -11.17 -14.03
CA ASP A 11 -22.20 -10.92 -13.67
C ASP A 11 -22.65 -11.61 -12.38
N SER A 12 -21.95 -12.69 -11.98
CA SER A 12 -22.21 -13.43 -10.75
C SER A 12 -21.52 -12.78 -9.54
N THR A 13 -22.27 -12.00 -8.79
CA THR A 13 -21.79 -11.42 -7.52
C THR A 13 -21.41 -12.49 -6.49
N SER A 14 -22.12 -13.64 -6.47
CA SER A 14 -21.80 -14.75 -5.56
C SER A 14 -20.43 -15.35 -5.84
N TYR A 15 -20.04 -15.44 -7.11
CA TYR A 15 -18.72 -15.94 -7.50
C TYR A 15 -17.60 -14.97 -7.08
N ILE A 16 -17.79 -13.68 -7.30
CA ILE A 16 -16.83 -12.68 -6.83
C ILE A 16 -16.68 -12.72 -5.31
N ASN A 17 -17.78 -12.77 -4.58
CA ASN A 17 -17.76 -12.84 -3.11
C ASN A 17 -17.01 -14.06 -2.57
N ALA A 18 -17.00 -15.17 -3.31
CA ALA A 18 -16.22 -16.36 -2.95
C ALA A 18 -14.73 -16.23 -3.32
N ALA A 19 -14.41 -15.67 -4.47
CA ALA A 19 -13.04 -15.63 -5.00
C ALA A 19 -12.21 -14.43 -4.51
N LYS A 20 -12.84 -13.24 -4.39
CA LYS A 20 -12.17 -11.99 -3.98
C LYS A 20 -11.40 -12.11 -2.66
N PRO A 21 -11.94 -12.69 -1.56
CA PRO A 21 -11.22 -12.76 -0.29
C PRO A 21 -9.92 -13.57 -0.38
N ILE A 22 -9.86 -14.55 -1.28
CA ILE A 22 -8.67 -15.39 -1.46
C ILE A 22 -7.56 -14.60 -2.17
N VAL A 23 -7.93 -13.79 -3.18
CA VAL A 23 -6.99 -12.90 -3.88
C VAL A 23 -6.54 -11.77 -2.96
N GLU A 24 -7.47 -11.20 -2.19
CA GLU A 24 -7.19 -10.14 -1.21
C GLU A 24 -6.19 -10.59 -0.14
N LYS A 25 -6.40 -11.79 0.44
CA LYS A 25 -5.47 -12.38 1.39
C LYS A 25 -4.09 -12.54 0.76
N TYR A 26 -4.00 -13.06 -0.45
CA TYR A 26 -2.73 -13.25 -1.16
C TYR A 26 -1.98 -11.92 -1.37
N LEU A 27 -2.69 -10.87 -1.84
CA LEU A 27 -2.11 -9.54 -2.02
C LEU A 27 -1.69 -8.90 -0.69
N LYS A 28 -2.51 -9.03 0.34
CA LYS A 28 -2.18 -8.57 1.70
C LYS A 28 -0.91 -9.23 2.23
N ASP A 29 -0.76 -10.54 2.01
CA ASP A 29 0.46 -11.26 2.36
C ASP A 29 1.70 -10.77 1.60
N LEU A 30 1.53 -10.12 0.46
CA LEU A 30 2.59 -9.46 -0.33
C LEU A 30 2.78 -7.97 -0.01
N GLY A 31 1.96 -7.39 0.89
CA GLY A 31 2.01 -5.99 1.28
C GLY A 31 1.24 -5.05 0.36
N TYR A 32 0.21 -5.55 -0.35
CA TYR A 32 -0.67 -4.77 -1.21
C TYR A 32 -2.11 -4.79 -0.69
N ALA A 33 -2.84 -3.69 -0.90
CA ALA A 33 -4.29 -3.64 -0.74
C ALA A 33 -4.96 -3.97 -2.07
N LEU A 34 -6.03 -4.77 -2.04
CA LEU A 34 -6.81 -5.10 -3.23
C LEU A 34 -7.97 -4.14 -3.39
N ASN A 35 -7.99 -3.42 -4.51
CA ASN A 35 -9.15 -2.68 -4.99
C ASN A 35 -9.81 -3.43 -6.15
N VAL A 36 -11.11 -3.71 -6.06
CA VAL A 36 -11.86 -4.40 -7.12
C VAL A 36 -13.02 -3.55 -7.58
N VAL A 37 -13.03 -3.24 -8.86
CA VAL A 37 -14.15 -2.63 -9.56
C VAL A 37 -14.90 -3.71 -10.31
N GLN A 38 -16.06 -4.16 -9.78
CA GLN A 38 -16.92 -5.13 -10.46
C GLN A 38 -17.73 -4.48 -11.56
N ARG A 39 -17.81 -5.13 -12.73
CA ARG A 39 -18.72 -4.78 -13.82
C ARG A 39 -19.45 -6.05 -14.30
N LYS A 40 -20.76 -5.92 -14.57
CA LYS A 40 -21.59 -7.05 -15.00
C LYS A 40 -21.66 -7.21 -16.51
N ASP A 41 -21.27 -6.16 -17.22
CA ASP A 41 -21.22 -6.09 -18.67
C ASP A 41 -20.11 -5.14 -19.14
N ASP A 42 -20.06 -4.89 -20.46
CA ASP A 42 -19.06 -4.05 -21.11
C ASP A 42 -19.42 -2.54 -21.12
N THR A 43 -20.45 -2.12 -20.40
CA THR A 43 -20.86 -0.72 -20.34
C THR A 43 -19.75 0.12 -19.68
N ASP A 44 -19.43 1.25 -20.29
CA ASP A 44 -18.42 2.22 -19.79
C ASP A 44 -17.01 1.65 -19.61
N PHE A 45 -16.66 0.51 -20.24
CA PHE A 45 -15.32 -0.09 -20.09
C PHE A 45 -14.19 0.91 -20.42
N ALA A 46 -14.35 1.69 -21.51
CA ALA A 46 -13.33 2.65 -21.94
C ALA A 46 -13.11 3.76 -20.90
N LYS A 47 -14.19 4.24 -20.29
CA LYS A 47 -14.11 5.22 -19.20
C LYS A 47 -13.36 4.65 -17.99
N ILE A 48 -13.73 3.45 -17.57
CA ILE A 48 -13.12 2.79 -16.40
C ILE A 48 -11.63 2.54 -16.62
N MET A 49 -11.26 2.02 -17.79
CA MET A 49 -9.87 1.71 -18.12
C MET A 49 -9.01 2.97 -18.28
N ASN A 50 -9.58 4.12 -18.65
CA ASN A 50 -8.85 5.38 -18.81
C ASN A 50 -8.76 6.19 -17.51
N GLU A 51 -9.78 6.09 -16.64
CA GLU A 51 -9.86 6.89 -15.40
C GLU A 51 -9.23 6.18 -14.19
N SER A 52 -8.87 4.89 -14.32
CA SER A 52 -8.34 4.09 -13.23
C SER A 52 -6.96 3.52 -13.59
N ASP A 53 -6.05 3.56 -12.63
CA ASP A 53 -4.79 2.80 -12.70
C ASP A 53 -5.11 1.30 -12.56
N VAL A 54 -5.33 0.61 -13.67
CA VAL A 54 -5.73 -0.80 -13.70
C VAL A 54 -4.49 -1.69 -13.85
N ASP A 55 -4.20 -2.51 -12.84
CA ASP A 55 -3.08 -3.46 -12.86
C ASP A 55 -3.43 -4.76 -13.58
N LEU A 56 -4.69 -5.20 -13.47
CA LEU A 56 -5.16 -6.47 -14.04
C LEU A 56 -6.65 -6.41 -14.38
N VAL A 57 -7.01 -7.02 -15.50
CA VAL A 57 -8.42 -7.20 -15.88
C VAL A 57 -8.78 -8.68 -15.77
N LEU A 58 -9.89 -9.01 -15.08
CA LEU A 58 -10.47 -10.36 -15.07
C LEU A 58 -11.77 -10.34 -15.86
N ILE A 59 -11.94 -11.25 -16.81
CA ILE A 59 -13.06 -11.22 -17.76
C ILE A 59 -13.68 -12.62 -17.88
N ASP A 60 -14.95 -12.74 -17.46
CA ASP A 60 -15.74 -13.94 -17.77
C ASP A 60 -16.14 -13.95 -19.25
N GLN A 61 -16.19 -15.14 -19.82
CA GLN A 61 -16.67 -15.34 -21.19
C GLN A 61 -18.12 -14.86 -21.36
N ASN A 62 -18.97 -15.14 -20.39
CA ASN A 62 -20.40 -14.84 -20.45
C ASN A 62 -20.71 -13.69 -19.51
N LEU A 63 -21.04 -12.55 -20.07
CA LEU A 63 -21.42 -11.35 -19.35
C LEU A 63 -22.94 -11.14 -19.41
N ARG A 64 -23.46 -10.26 -18.58
CA ARG A 64 -24.88 -9.93 -18.53
C ARG A 64 -25.39 -9.47 -19.92
N ASN A 65 -26.70 -9.67 -20.16
CA ASN A 65 -27.39 -9.26 -21.40
C ASN A 65 -26.85 -9.93 -22.69
N GLY A 66 -26.30 -11.14 -22.58
CA GLY A 66 -25.74 -11.87 -23.75
C GLY A 66 -24.44 -11.28 -24.29
N LYS A 67 -23.83 -10.37 -23.53
CA LYS A 67 -22.50 -9.84 -23.87
C LYS A 67 -21.42 -10.91 -23.69
N ARG A 68 -20.35 -10.78 -24.44
CA ARG A 68 -19.28 -11.79 -24.49
C ARG A 68 -17.93 -11.17 -24.14
N GLY A 69 -17.20 -11.83 -23.24
CA GLY A 69 -15.88 -11.39 -22.79
C GLY A 69 -14.82 -11.35 -23.89
N ASP A 70 -14.86 -12.27 -24.87
CA ASP A 70 -13.95 -12.22 -26.02
C ASP A 70 -14.12 -10.94 -26.84
N LYS A 71 -15.37 -10.48 -27.04
CA LYS A 71 -15.65 -9.22 -27.74
C LYS A 71 -15.22 -8.00 -26.93
N LEU A 72 -15.31 -8.08 -25.62
CA LEU A 72 -14.80 -7.02 -24.73
C LEU A 72 -13.27 -6.95 -24.82
N ILE A 73 -12.54 -8.07 -24.85
CA ILE A 73 -11.09 -8.08 -25.04
C ILE A 73 -10.72 -7.42 -26.37
N ASP A 74 -11.39 -7.80 -27.46
CA ASP A 74 -11.18 -7.18 -28.76
C ASP A 74 -11.38 -5.65 -28.73
N ALA A 75 -12.44 -5.19 -28.03
CA ALA A 75 -12.71 -3.77 -27.85
C ALA A 75 -11.63 -3.07 -27.02
N ILE A 76 -11.18 -3.67 -25.93
CA ILE A 76 -10.09 -3.13 -25.09
C ILE A 76 -8.82 -2.97 -25.93
N ARG A 77 -8.43 -3.99 -26.71
CA ARG A 77 -7.21 -3.94 -27.57
C ARG A 77 -7.34 -2.95 -28.74
N LYS A 78 -8.51 -2.80 -29.35
CA LYS A 78 -8.78 -1.78 -30.38
C LYS A 78 -8.68 -0.35 -29.85
N ASN A 79 -8.87 -0.14 -28.55
CA ASN A 79 -8.65 1.15 -27.89
C ASN A 79 -7.22 1.30 -27.36
N GLU A 80 -6.26 0.49 -27.85
CA GLU A 80 -4.85 0.57 -27.49
C GLU A 80 -4.56 0.39 -25.98
N MET A 81 -5.44 -0.32 -25.27
CA MET A 81 -5.28 -0.61 -23.84
C MET A 81 -4.64 -1.98 -23.66
N TYR A 82 -3.37 -2.00 -23.20
CA TYR A 82 -2.54 -3.22 -23.14
C TYR A 82 -2.36 -3.77 -21.71
N THR A 83 -3.25 -3.44 -20.79
CA THR A 83 -3.26 -4.03 -19.45
C THR A 83 -3.39 -5.56 -19.55
N ASP A 84 -2.60 -6.28 -18.74
CA ASP A 84 -2.68 -7.75 -18.65
C ASP A 84 -4.11 -8.17 -18.28
N ALA A 85 -4.65 -9.19 -18.96
CA ALA A 85 -6.02 -9.68 -18.73
C ALA A 85 -6.03 -11.20 -18.49
N VAL A 86 -6.86 -11.66 -17.55
CA VAL A 86 -7.19 -13.08 -17.38
C VAL A 86 -8.60 -13.29 -17.90
N PHE A 87 -8.69 -14.02 -19.01
CA PHE A 87 -9.95 -14.45 -19.59
C PHE A 87 -10.29 -15.86 -19.10
N TYR A 88 -11.51 -16.06 -18.64
CA TYR A 88 -11.91 -17.36 -18.11
C TYR A 88 -13.33 -17.77 -18.53
N SER A 89 -13.54 -19.08 -18.55
CA SER A 89 -14.84 -19.66 -18.89
C SER A 89 -15.08 -20.99 -18.16
N LYS A 90 -16.32 -21.46 -18.14
CA LYS A 90 -16.65 -22.83 -17.70
C LYS A 90 -16.22 -23.84 -18.75
N ASP A 91 -16.45 -23.52 -20.02
CA ASP A 91 -16.16 -24.40 -21.16
C ASP A 91 -14.75 -24.18 -21.70
N PRO A 92 -14.08 -25.20 -22.24
CA PRO A 92 -12.79 -25.07 -22.91
C PRO A 92 -12.86 -24.04 -24.04
N TRP A 93 -11.88 -23.17 -24.13
CA TRP A 93 -11.72 -22.21 -25.21
C TRP A 93 -10.65 -22.69 -26.19
N PRO A 94 -10.83 -22.52 -27.52
CA PRO A 94 -9.83 -22.91 -28.49
C PRO A 94 -8.48 -22.22 -28.28
N ALA A 95 -7.42 -23.00 -28.17
CA ALA A 95 -6.07 -22.49 -27.83
C ALA A 95 -5.51 -21.56 -28.92
N ASP A 96 -5.83 -21.78 -30.17
CA ASP A 96 -5.43 -20.97 -31.30
C ASP A 96 -6.03 -19.56 -31.29
N VAL A 97 -7.26 -19.41 -30.81
CA VAL A 97 -7.91 -18.10 -30.66
C VAL A 97 -7.25 -17.31 -29.53
N ILE A 98 -6.92 -17.97 -28.41
CA ILE A 98 -6.27 -17.35 -27.27
C ILE A 98 -4.86 -16.88 -27.60
N ALA A 99 -4.12 -17.68 -28.36
CA ALA A 99 -2.74 -17.36 -28.74
C ALA A 99 -2.60 -16.09 -29.58
N GLN A 100 -3.68 -15.60 -30.17
CA GLN A 100 -3.71 -14.37 -30.98
C GLN A 100 -3.98 -13.11 -30.16
N LEU A 101 -4.29 -13.24 -28.85
CA LEU A 101 -4.65 -12.13 -27.98
C LEU A 101 -3.44 -11.71 -27.13
N GLU A 102 -2.82 -10.60 -27.46
CA GLU A 102 -1.65 -10.06 -26.73
C GLU A 102 -2.00 -9.71 -25.28
N GLY A 103 -1.17 -10.20 -24.33
CA GLY A 103 -1.32 -9.93 -22.91
C GLY A 103 -2.59 -10.55 -22.30
N VAL A 104 -3.20 -11.57 -22.94
CA VAL A 104 -4.37 -12.27 -22.43
C VAL A 104 -4.00 -13.68 -21.99
N PHE A 105 -4.32 -14.00 -20.76
CA PHE A 105 -4.06 -15.29 -20.13
C PHE A 105 -5.37 -16.04 -19.94
N TYR A 106 -5.52 -17.18 -20.56
CA TYR A 106 -6.72 -18.00 -20.40
C TYR A 106 -6.64 -18.94 -19.21
N THR A 107 -7.79 -19.20 -18.59
CA THR A 107 -7.96 -20.25 -17.58
C THR A 107 -9.40 -20.73 -17.51
N LYS A 108 -9.62 -21.90 -16.89
CA LYS A 108 -10.96 -22.34 -16.51
C LYS A 108 -11.45 -21.57 -15.27
N ARG A 109 -12.75 -21.44 -15.13
CA ARG A 109 -13.38 -20.73 -14.01
C ARG A 109 -12.93 -21.29 -12.65
N GLU A 110 -12.77 -22.60 -12.52
CA GLU A 110 -12.35 -23.27 -11.29
C GLU A 110 -10.91 -22.94 -10.88
N THR A 111 -10.06 -22.58 -11.84
CA THR A 111 -8.64 -22.28 -11.62
C THR A 111 -8.33 -20.79 -11.75
N LEU A 112 -9.36 -19.92 -11.82
CA LEU A 112 -9.20 -18.47 -11.95
C LEU A 112 -8.32 -17.88 -10.84
N VAL A 113 -8.59 -18.21 -9.58
CA VAL A 113 -7.84 -17.67 -8.44
C VAL A 113 -6.36 -18.00 -8.52
N ASP A 114 -6.00 -19.23 -8.87
CA ASP A 114 -4.61 -19.65 -8.99
C ASP A 114 -3.92 -19.00 -10.20
N LYS A 115 -4.65 -18.82 -11.29
CA LYS A 115 -4.14 -18.09 -12.46
C LYS A 115 -3.92 -16.63 -12.11
N THR A 116 -4.88 -15.99 -11.45
CA THR A 116 -4.77 -14.61 -10.98
C THR A 116 -3.54 -14.41 -10.11
N LYS A 117 -3.31 -15.27 -9.11
CA LYS A 117 -2.10 -15.21 -8.26
C LYS A 117 -0.81 -15.29 -9.07
N LYS A 118 -0.75 -16.14 -10.09
CA LYS A 118 0.42 -16.27 -10.97
C LYS A 118 0.66 -14.98 -11.77
N ILE A 119 -0.39 -14.36 -12.31
CA ILE A 119 -0.26 -13.14 -13.09
C ILE A 119 0.11 -11.97 -12.18
N VAL A 120 -0.54 -11.82 -11.03
CA VAL A 120 -0.15 -10.86 -9.99
C VAL A 120 1.34 -10.99 -9.66
N PHE A 121 1.83 -12.20 -9.41
CA PHE A 121 3.24 -12.44 -9.15
C PHE A 121 4.14 -11.95 -10.29
N LEU A 122 3.78 -12.24 -11.55
CA LEU A 122 4.54 -11.81 -12.73
C LEU A 122 4.55 -10.28 -12.87
N THR A 123 3.41 -9.63 -12.69
CA THR A 123 3.29 -8.17 -12.74
C THR A 123 4.13 -7.51 -11.65
N LEU A 124 3.99 -7.99 -10.40
CA LEU A 124 4.76 -7.47 -9.28
C LEU A 124 6.27 -7.69 -9.45
N LYS A 125 6.68 -8.83 -10.03
CA LYS A 125 8.10 -9.10 -10.32
C LYS A 125 8.69 -8.12 -11.35
N LYS A 126 7.91 -7.71 -12.36
CA LYS A 126 8.34 -6.65 -13.30
C LYS A 126 8.56 -5.32 -12.58
N ASN A 127 7.73 -5.00 -11.59
CA ASN A 127 7.82 -3.77 -10.80
C ASN A 127 8.91 -3.79 -9.71
N GLN A 128 9.57 -4.92 -9.48
CA GLN A 128 10.65 -5.07 -8.49
C GLN A 128 12.03 -4.70 -9.03
N ASP A 129 12.12 -3.77 -9.99
CA ASP A 129 13.40 -3.12 -10.31
C ASP A 129 13.81 -2.16 -9.19
N ILE A 130 15.11 -2.05 -8.97
CA ILE A 130 15.68 -1.17 -7.93
C ILE A 130 15.17 0.27 -8.03
N CYS A 131 15.00 0.81 -9.24
CA CYS A 131 14.53 2.18 -9.45
C CYS A 131 13.08 2.33 -8.98
N ASN A 132 12.22 1.36 -9.32
CA ASN A 132 10.82 1.35 -8.91
C ASN A 132 10.70 1.18 -7.40
N ILE A 133 11.45 0.25 -6.79
CA ILE A 133 11.45 0.04 -5.34
C ILE A 133 11.91 1.30 -4.60
N ARG A 134 12.97 1.96 -5.08
CA ARG A 134 13.44 3.21 -4.49
C ARG A 134 12.41 4.32 -4.61
N GLY A 135 11.77 4.48 -5.78
CA GLY A 135 10.69 5.45 -6.00
C GLY A 135 9.52 5.22 -5.07
N GLN A 136 9.02 3.99 -4.99
CA GLN A 136 7.93 3.62 -4.09
C GLN A 136 8.29 3.89 -2.62
N PHE A 137 9.50 3.51 -2.20
CA PHE A 137 9.95 3.72 -0.83
C PHE A 137 10.05 5.20 -0.46
N ILE A 138 10.53 6.04 -1.37
CA ILE A 138 10.60 7.49 -1.16
C ILE A 138 9.20 8.07 -1.06
N ALA A 139 8.27 7.69 -1.94
CA ALA A 139 6.89 8.15 -1.92
C ALA A 139 6.19 7.78 -0.61
N GLU A 140 6.21 6.50 -0.21
CA GLU A 140 5.64 6.03 1.06
C GLU A 140 6.25 6.73 2.29
N THR A 141 7.54 7.10 2.21
CA THR A 141 8.18 7.87 3.30
C THR A 141 7.65 9.30 3.35
N ILE A 142 7.45 9.95 2.21
CA ILE A 142 6.87 11.29 2.14
C ILE A 142 5.49 11.28 2.77
N ASP A 143 4.64 10.31 2.41
CA ASP A 143 3.30 10.16 2.96
C ASP A 143 3.33 9.96 4.48
N ALA A 144 4.25 9.12 4.98
CA ALA A 144 4.41 8.89 6.41
C ALA A 144 4.89 10.15 7.16
N ILE A 145 5.78 10.95 6.58
CA ILE A 145 6.25 12.20 7.16
C ILE A 145 5.14 13.25 7.14
N THR A 146 4.36 13.35 6.06
CA THR A 146 3.19 14.23 5.98
C THR A 146 2.15 13.87 7.05
N ALA A 147 1.91 12.57 7.28
CA ALA A 147 1.04 12.13 8.36
C ALA A 147 1.58 12.51 9.77
N LEU A 148 2.91 12.48 9.97
CA LEU A 148 3.52 13.02 11.21
C LEU A 148 3.28 14.52 11.37
N GLU A 149 3.40 15.30 10.30
CA GLU A 149 3.16 16.76 10.31
C GLU A 149 1.71 17.06 10.68
N ASP A 150 0.74 16.32 10.13
CA ASP A 150 -0.67 16.46 10.52
C ASP A 150 -0.89 16.16 12.00
N ILE A 151 -0.31 15.08 12.52
CA ILE A 151 -0.36 14.73 13.95
C ILE A 151 0.28 15.83 14.81
N ILE A 152 1.44 16.36 14.43
CA ILE A 152 2.10 17.46 15.15
C ILE A 152 1.20 18.69 15.17
N SER A 153 0.56 19.01 14.05
CA SER A 153 -0.41 20.12 13.97
C SER A 153 -1.57 19.94 14.95
N LYS A 154 -2.09 18.72 15.10
CA LYS A 154 -3.14 18.39 16.08
C LYS A 154 -2.62 18.52 17.53
N ILE A 155 -1.40 18.05 17.83
CA ILE A 155 -0.76 18.20 19.13
C ILE A 155 -0.62 19.69 19.51
N LEU A 156 -0.21 20.52 18.56
CA LEU A 156 -0.02 21.94 18.78
C LEU A 156 -1.36 22.65 19.08
N LYS A 157 -2.43 22.30 18.36
CA LYS A 157 -3.78 22.85 18.61
C LYS A 157 -4.30 22.55 20.01
N LEU A 158 -3.97 21.39 20.58
CA LEU A 158 -4.32 21.06 21.96
C LEU A 158 -3.64 21.95 23.00
N LYS A 159 -2.50 22.55 22.67
CA LYS A 159 -1.66 23.29 23.64
C LYS A 159 -1.87 24.79 23.63
N ASN A 160 -2.23 25.40 22.54
CA ASN A 160 -2.62 26.84 22.48
C ASN A 160 -2.79 27.33 21.01
N GLU A 161 -3.75 28.25 20.77
CA GLU A 161 -3.97 28.88 19.46
C GLU A 161 -2.77 29.71 18.95
N GLN A 162 -1.91 30.21 19.85
CA GLN A 162 -0.71 30.97 19.48
C GLN A 162 0.37 30.14 18.75
N LEU A 163 0.25 28.80 18.74
CA LEU A 163 1.17 27.91 18.06
C LEU A 163 0.86 27.72 16.56
N THR A 164 -0.22 28.33 16.06
CA THR A 164 -0.58 28.28 14.61
C THR A 164 0.56 28.86 13.76
N PHE A 165 1.19 29.95 14.21
CA PHE A 165 2.33 30.55 13.53
C PHE A 165 3.52 29.59 13.41
N TYR A 166 3.83 28.83 14.47
CA TYR A 166 4.90 27.82 14.45
C TYR A 166 4.55 26.65 13.53
N ASN A 167 3.27 26.26 13.49
CA ASN A 167 2.81 25.21 12.59
C ASN A 167 3.00 25.59 11.12
N ASP A 168 2.52 26.77 10.75
CA ASP A 168 2.54 27.22 9.36
C ASP A 168 3.96 27.59 8.89
N SER A 169 4.75 28.24 9.76
CA SER A 169 6.08 28.72 9.38
C SER A 169 7.21 27.68 9.48
N PHE A 170 7.07 26.67 10.35
CA PHE A 170 8.17 25.73 10.60
C PHE A 170 7.86 24.29 10.20
N ILE A 171 6.61 23.84 10.31
CA ILE A 171 6.24 22.47 10.03
C ILE A 171 5.87 22.32 8.55
N GLN A 172 4.97 23.15 8.05
CA GLN A 172 4.51 23.07 6.66
C GLN A 172 5.56 23.50 5.64
N GLU A 173 6.45 24.44 5.99
CA GLU A 173 7.55 24.84 5.12
C GLU A 173 8.77 23.88 5.17
N GLY A 174 8.70 22.78 5.93
CA GLY A 174 9.74 21.76 5.94
C GLY A 174 11.01 22.10 6.71
N TYR A 175 11.00 23.15 7.54
CA TYR A 175 12.17 23.55 8.35
C TYR A 175 12.51 22.60 9.51
N ILE A 176 11.60 21.67 9.84
CA ILE A 176 11.85 20.68 10.89
C ILE A 176 12.33 19.36 10.26
N GLU A 177 13.53 18.94 10.63
CA GLU A 177 14.07 17.64 10.21
C GLU A 177 13.17 16.47 10.64
N ASP A 178 13.08 15.44 9.83
CA ASP A 178 12.25 14.25 10.07
C ASP A 178 12.51 13.59 11.42
N MET A 179 13.78 13.60 11.88
CA MET A 179 14.14 13.13 13.21
C MET A 179 13.47 13.92 14.33
N ASN A 180 13.38 15.23 14.17
CA ASN A 180 12.75 16.09 15.19
C ASN A 180 11.23 15.91 15.19
N LYS A 181 10.60 15.71 14.02
CA LYS A 181 9.18 15.33 13.92
C LYS A 181 8.88 14.04 14.69
N TYR A 182 9.72 13.01 14.48
CA TYR A 182 9.63 11.77 15.25
C TYR A 182 9.76 11.98 16.78
N LYS A 183 10.72 12.79 17.21
CA LYS A 183 10.94 13.07 18.64
C LYS A 183 9.74 13.80 19.26
N ILE A 184 9.13 14.75 18.56
CA ILE A 184 7.95 15.51 19.05
C ILE A 184 6.79 14.55 19.33
N VAL A 185 6.47 13.67 18.37
CA VAL A 185 5.38 12.69 18.53
C VAL A 185 5.71 11.67 19.62
N SER A 186 6.97 11.17 19.67
CA SER A 186 7.42 10.25 20.72
C SER A 186 7.26 10.83 22.13
N GLU A 187 7.64 12.08 22.31
CA GLU A 187 7.52 12.78 23.60
C GLU A 187 6.06 13.04 23.96
N PHE A 188 5.23 13.43 23.01
CA PHE A 188 3.78 13.57 23.22
C PHE A 188 3.17 12.23 23.70
N LEU A 189 3.46 11.12 23.03
CA LEU A 189 2.96 9.80 23.43
C LEU A 189 3.40 9.42 24.85
N ARG A 190 4.63 9.77 25.23
CA ARG A 190 5.15 9.53 26.57
C ARG A 190 4.40 10.34 27.63
N GLN A 191 4.21 11.65 27.39
CA GLN A 191 3.52 12.56 28.31
C GLN A 191 2.04 12.20 28.45
N LYS A 192 1.36 11.90 27.34
CA LYS A 192 -0.07 11.57 27.36
C LYS A 192 -0.33 10.25 28.10
N LEU A 193 0.51 9.24 27.90
CA LEU A 193 0.41 7.99 28.68
C LEU A 193 0.63 8.21 30.17
N LYS A 194 1.58 9.06 30.54
CA LYS A 194 1.77 9.42 31.97
C LYS A 194 0.51 10.08 32.52
N PHE A 195 -0.05 11.05 31.81
CA PHE A 195 -1.29 11.73 32.20
C PHE A 195 -2.45 10.73 32.36
N LEU A 196 -2.67 9.83 31.41
CA LEU A 196 -3.73 8.83 31.49
C LEU A 196 -3.54 7.89 32.69
N ASN A 197 -2.32 7.46 32.99
CA ASN A 197 -2.02 6.66 34.18
C ASN A 197 -2.38 7.38 35.47
N ASP A 198 -2.02 8.67 35.58
CA ASP A 198 -2.29 9.49 36.74
C ASP A 198 -3.81 9.69 36.94
N GLU A 199 -4.59 9.86 35.85
CA GLU A 199 -6.04 10.02 35.92
C GLU A 199 -6.77 8.70 36.26
N ILE A 200 -6.31 7.58 35.73
CA ILE A 200 -6.86 6.26 36.08
C ILE A 200 -6.58 5.95 37.56
N ALA A 201 -5.42 6.30 38.07
CA ALA A 201 -5.10 6.16 39.51
C ALA A 201 -6.00 7.00 40.42
N LYS A 202 -6.63 8.07 39.86
CA LYS A 202 -7.64 8.90 40.57
C LYS A 202 -9.08 8.35 40.40
N GLY A 203 -9.24 7.20 39.76
CA GLY A 203 -10.55 6.50 39.60
C GLY A 203 -11.24 6.70 38.28
N LYS A 204 -10.61 7.33 37.26
CA LYS A 204 -11.20 7.50 35.91
C LYS A 204 -10.97 6.27 35.04
N ASN A 205 -11.60 5.17 35.39
CA ASN A 205 -11.42 3.87 34.72
C ASN A 205 -11.90 3.86 33.26
N GLU A 206 -12.78 4.80 32.87
CA GLU A 206 -13.21 4.99 31.48
C GLU A 206 -12.08 5.30 30.50
N LEU A 207 -10.91 5.74 30.99
CA LEU A 207 -9.73 6.04 30.19
C LEU A 207 -8.85 4.83 29.90
N ASP A 208 -9.14 3.65 30.49
CA ASP A 208 -8.27 2.47 30.40
C ASP A 208 -8.17 1.93 28.96
N ASP A 209 -9.26 1.95 28.19
CA ASP A 209 -9.24 1.51 26.80
C ASP A 209 -8.42 2.45 25.91
N THR A 210 -8.57 3.78 26.10
CA THR A 210 -7.74 4.78 25.39
C THR A 210 -6.26 4.62 25.73
N LYS A 211 -5.94 4.34 26.99
CA LYS A 211 -4.57 4.07 27.42
C LYS A 211 -4.00 2.83 26.73
N LYS A 212 -4.73 1.71 26.71
CA LYS A 212 -4.28 0.46 26.04
C LYS A 212 -4.03 0.67 24.56
N GLU A 213 -4.93 1.39 23.88
CA GLU A 213 -4.78 1.72 22.47
C GLU A 213 -3.53 2.57 22.23
N LEU A 214 -3.29 3.59 23.06
CA LEU A 214 -2.12 4.46 22.97
C LEU A 214 -0.80 3.74 23.30
N GLU A 215 -0.81 2.77 24.20
CA GLU A 215 0.34 1.90 24.50
C GLU A 215 0.70 1.05 23.27
N GLY A 216 -0.29 0.47 22.59
CA GLY A 216 -0.12 -0.27 21.34
C GLY A 216 0.50 0.61 20.24
N ILE A 217 -0.05 1.82 20.05
CA ILE A 217 0.48 2.79 19.10
C ILE A 217 1.93 3.15 19.41
N LYS A 218 2.25 3.45 20.67
CA LYS A 218 3.62 3.79 21.09
C LYS A 218 4.60 2.64 20.86
N ALA A 219 4.19 1.40 21.13
CA ALA A 219 5.03 0.23 20.94
C ALA A 219 5.46 0.07 19.47
N ILE A 220 4.54 0.29 18.53
CA ILE A 220 4.84 0.28 17.09
C ILE A 220 5.67 1.51 16.70
N PHE A 221 5.31 2.70 17.18
CA PHE A 221 5.97 3.94 16.83
C PHE A 221 7.44 4.00 17.25
N LYS A 222 7.83 3.28 18.28
CA LYS A 222 9.23 3.19 18.76
C LYS A 222 10.22 2.79 17.67
N SER A 223 9.81 1.96 16.70
CA SER A 223 10.67 1.53 15.59
C SER A 223 10.59 2.43 14.35
N PHE A 224 9.70 3.45 14.33
CA PHE A 224 9.44 4.31 13.16
C PHE A 224 10.72 4.93 12.59
N HIS A 225 11.58 5.48 13.46
CA HIS A 225 12.82 6.10 13.02
C HIS A 225 13.71 5.12 12.21
N ASN A 226 13.94 3.92 12.73
CA ASN A 226 14.79 2.92 12.09
C ASN A 226 14.12 2.32 10.86
N ASP A 227 12.83 2.03 10.96
CA ASP A 227 12.06 1.35 9.93
C ASP A 227 11.76 2.26 8.72
N ILE A 228 11.57 3.55 8.93
CA ILE A 228 11.17 4.51 7.89
C ILE A 228 12.31 5.47 7.57
N ILE A 229 12.73 6.32 8.52
CA ILE A 229 13.67 7.43 8.24
C ILE A 229 15.05 6.89 7.87
N THR A 230 15.63 6.03 8.71
CA THR A 230 16.97 5.49 8.48
C THR A 230 17.00 4.64 7.20
N ARG A 231 15.99 3.83 6.98
CA ARG A 231 15.91 2.96 5.79
C ARG A 231 15.76 3.77 4.51
N ARG A 232 14.95 4.86 4.52
CA ARG A 232 14.86 5.80 3.40
C ARG A 232 16.21 6.41 3.08
N ASN A 233 16.95 6.88 4.09
CA ASN A 233 18.26 7.48 3.89
C ASN A 233 19.25 6.48 3.27
N ARG A 234 19.25 5.22 3.74
CA ARG A 234 20.06 4.15 3.14
C ARG A 234 19.73 3.95 1.66
N LEU A 235 18.46 3.88 1.30
CA LEU A 235 18.03 3.71 -0.10
C LEU A 235 18.36 4.93 -0.96
N ALA A 236 18.11 6.14 -0.48
CA ALA A 236 18.34 7.37 -1.22
C ALA A 236 19.82 7.59 -1.55
N HIS A 237 20.72 7.28 -0.61
CA HIS A 237 22.16 7.52 -0.72
C HIS A 237 22.97 6.30 -1.19
N SER A 238 22.33 5.16 -1.47
CA SER A 238 22.99 3.97 -1.98
C SER A 238 23.23 4.06 -3.48
N LYS A 239 24.25 3.35 -3.98
CA LYS A 239 24.50 3.18 -5.42
C LYS A 239 24.08 1.79 -5.87
N LYS A 240 23.54 1.67 -7.09
CA LYS A 240 23.25 0.37 -7.71
C LYS A 240 24.57 -0.36 -7.96
N SER A 241 24.64 -1.64 -7.61
CA SER A 241 25.76 -2.48 -7.98
C SER A 241 25.81 -2.67 -9.49
N THR A 242 26.99 -2.59 -10.08
CA THR A 242 27.20 -2.86 -11.51
C THR A 242 27.29 -4.36 -11.80
N ASN A 243 27.63 -5.16 -10.81
CA ASN A 243 27.95 -6.58 -10.98
C ASN A 243 26.85 -7.53 -10.48
N LYS A 244 25.91 -7.06 -9.68
CA LYS A 244 24.85 -7.88 -9.08
C LYS A 244 23.48 -7.27 -9.30
N LYS A 245 22.55 -8.07 -9.82
CA LYS A 245 21.16 -7.66 -10.01
C LYS A 245 20.50 -7.38 -8.67
N ASN A 246 19.68 -6.34 -8.61
CA ASN A 246 18.91 -5.94 -7.42
C ASN A 246 19.74 -5.78 -6.13
N THR A 247 20.99 -5.32 -6.28
CA THR A 247 21.90 -5.09 -5.16
C THR A 247 22.28 -3.62 -5.08
N LEU A 248 22.19 -3.06 -3.89
CA LEU A 248 22.61 -1.71 -3.55
C LEU A 248 23.92 -1.74 -2.77
N MET A 249 24.80 -0.80 -3.08
CA MET A 249 26.03 -0.53 -2.35
C MET A 249 25.74 0.59 -1.36
N VAL A 250 25.64 0.26 -0.10
CA VAL A 250 25.27 1.17 0.99
C VAL A 250 26.52 1.55 1.78
N LYS A 251 26.76 2.85 1.93
CA LYS A 251 27.84 3.31 2.81
C LYS A 251 27.40 3.17 4.27
N ASN A 252 28.17 2.43 5.03
CA ASN A 252 28.06 2.40 6.48
C ASN A 252 28.91 3.56 7.04
N THR A 253 28.22 4.58 7.55
CA THR A 253 28.87 5.79 8.08
C THR A 253 29.65 5.54 9.37
N GLU A 254 29.29 4.52 10.14
CA GLU A 254 29.97 4.17 11.40
C GLU A 254 31.26 3.38 11.16
N LYS A 255 31.26 2.47 10.18
CA LYS A 255 32.40 1.61 9.87
C LYS A 255 33.26 2.11 8.73
N HIS A 256 32.88 3.21 8.04
CA HIS A 256 33.50 3.69 6.81
C HIS A 256 33.64 2.64 5.68
N GLU A 257 32.82 1.58 5.76
CA GLU A 257 32.81 0.48 4.81
C GLU A 257 31.57 0.59 3.89
N THR A 258 31.65 -0.11 2.76
CA THR A 258 30.49 -0.24 1.85
C THR A 258 29.93 -1.63 1.99
N GLU A 259 28.67 -1.74 2.41
CA GLU A 259 27.95 -2.99 2.56
C GLU A 259 27.06 -3.24 1.34
N GLU A 260 26.92 -4.50 0.95
CA GLU A 260 25.96 -4.91 -0.07
C GLU A 260 24.58 -5.14 0.57
N TRP A 261 23.56 -4.51 0.00
CA TRP A 261 22.17 -4.75 0.37
C TRP A 261 21.42 -5.32 -0.82
N GLN A 262 21.12 -6.61 -0.77
CA GLN A 262 20.36 -7.29 -1.81
C GLN A 262 18.87 -7.12 -1.56
N LEU A 263 18.17 -6.52 -2.52
CA LEU A 263 16.72 -6.37 -2.51
C LEU A 263 16.08 -7.62 -3.14
N THR A 264 15.96 -8.67 -2.33
CA THR A 264 15.21 -9.89 -2.67
C THR A 264 13.71 -9.64 -2.64
N ASP A 265 12.91 -10.57 -3.20
CA ASP A 265 11.45 -10.50 -3.14
C ASP A 265 10.96 -10.44 -1.68
N ASP A 266 11.61 -11.21 -0.78
CA ASP A 266 11.31 -11.20 0.66
C ASP A 266 11.67 -9.88 1.33
N GLU A 267 12.80 -9.27 0.96
CA GLU A 267 13.18 -7.97 1.50
C GLU A 267 12.23 -6.86 1.02
N CYS A 268 11.84 -6.88 -0.26
CA CYS A 268 10.85 -5.96 -0.79
C CYS A 268 9.49 -6.12 -0.10
N LYS A 269 9.08 -7.36 0.17
CA LYS A 269 7.88 -7.67 0.94
C LYS A 269 7.96 -7.12 2.37
N LYS A 270 9.08 -7.35 3.08
CA LYS A 270 9.29 -6.82 4.43
C LYS A 270 9.20 -5.29 4.45
N ILE A 271 9.78 -4.63 3.47
CA ILE A 271 9.73 -3.19 3.32
C ILE A 271 8.27 -2.71 3.22
N ARG A 272 7.47 -3.27 2.31
CA ARG A 272 6.05 -2.91 2.14
C ARG A 272 5.21 -3.15 3.41
N LEU A 273 5.38 -4.31 4.05
CA LEU A 273 4.67 -4.64 5.29
C LEU A 273 5.05 -3.71 6.44
N THR A 274 6.32 -3.28 6.49
CA THR A 274 6.79 -2.31 7.49
C THR A 274 6.12 -0.95 7.28
N PHE A 275 6.03 -0.46 6.03
CA PHE A 275 5.31 0.79 5.74
C PHE A 275 3.84 0.69 6.10
N ALA A 276 3.15 -0.38 5.66
CA ALA A 276 1.76 -0.61 5.98
C ALA A 276 1.50 -0.60 7.49
N LYS A 277 2.38 -1.24 8.28
CA LYS A 277 2.32 -1.24 9.73
C LYS A 277 2.38 0.17 10.31
N HIS A 278 3.32 0.99 9.85
CA HIS A 278 3.49 2.35 10.34
C HIS A 278 2.39 3.30 9.86
N ALA A 279 1.94 3.19 8.61
CA ALA A 279 0.83 3.96 8.09
C ALA A 279 -0.46 3.71 8.89
N ASN A 280 -0.80 2.44 9.14
CA ASN A 280 -1.95 2.08 9.98
C ASN A 280 -1.81 2.60 11.41
N ASN A 281 -0.59 2.60 11.96
CA ASN A 281 -0.32 3.11 13.31
C ASN A 281 -0.51 4.63 13.41
N LEU A 282 -0.06 5.37 12.40
CA LEU A 282 -0.26 6.82 12.34
C LEU A 282 -1.73 7.17 12.15
N GLU A 283 -2.45 6.41 11.33
CA GLU A 283 -3.89 6.58 11.14
C GLU A 283 -4.68 6.28 12.44
N ALA A 284 -4.30 5.24 13.19
CA ALA A 284 -4.89 4.96 14.50
C ALA A 284 -4.65 6.13 15.47
N LEU A 285 -3.44 6.70 15.50
CA LEU A 285 -3.15 7.86 16.34
C LEU A 285 -3.96 9.09 15.91
N ARG A 286 -4.07 9.35 14.60
CA ARG A 286 -4.88 10.45 14.05
C ARG A 286 -6.35 10.32 14.47
N LYS A 287 -6.89 9.11 14.40
CA LYS A 287 -8.26 8.82 14.79
C LYS A 287 -8.52 9.12 16.27
N LEU A 288 -7.58 8.83 17.17
CA LEU A 288 -7.72 9.18 18.59
C LEU A 288 -7.85 10.70 18.82
N PHE A 289 -7.16 11.53 18.01
CA PHE A 289 -7.35 12.97 18.02
C PHE A 289 -8.72 13.37 17.48
N ASP A 290 -9.13 12.81 16.36
CA ASP A 290 -10.40 13.15 15.69
C ASP A 290 -11.62 12.73 16.53
N ASP A 291 -11.50 11.64 17.29
CA ASP A 291 -12.52 11.16 18.24
C ASP A 291 -12.52 11.96 19.59
N GLY A 292 -11.62 12.94 19.76
CA GLY A 292 -11.51 13.73 20.99
C GLY A 292 -11.02 12.94 22.21
N LYS A 293 -10.33 11.83 22.00
CA LYS A 293 -9.80 10.96 23.08
C LYS A 293 -8.43 11.41 23.60
N LEU A 294 -7.75 12.31 22.88
CA LEU A 294 -6.41 12.79 23.22
C LEU A 294 -6.36 14.27 23.59
#